data_194aa5a298165824f8f103fa83d1092f
#
_entry.id   194aa5a298165824f8f103fa83d1092f
#
_cell.length_a   1.000
_cell.length_b   1.000
_cell.length_c   1.000
_cell.angle_alpha   90.00
_cell.angle_beta   90.00
_cell.angle_gamma   90.00
#
_symmetry.space_group_name_H-M   'P 1'
#
loop_
_entity.id
_entity.type
_entity.pdbx_description
1 polymer ?
#
loop_
_entity_poly.entity_id
_entity_poly.type
_entity_poly.pdbx_seq_one_letter_code
_entity_poly.pdbx_strand_id
1 'polypeptide(L)'
;VQRRLLSDYNIQKESTLHLVLRLRGGVAMLATKAEFDNALADAGDKLVVVDFTASWCGPCQRIAPIFAALADEMTDVVFVKVDVDDNEETAAACGIQSMPTFQFYKSGAKVHEFSGATKEKITDAITKFK
;
A
#
# COMPACT_ATOMS: atom_id res chain seq x y z
N VAL A 1 13.08 -15.34 -0.55
CA VAL A 1 12.60 -15.94 -0.49
C VAL A 1 12.41 -16.15 0.11
N GLN A 2 12.79 -15.66 -0.22
CA GLN A 2 12.32 -16.15 -0.04
C GLN A 2 12.01 -16.46 0.42
N ARG A 3 12.48 -15.95 0.14
CA ARG A 3 11.96 -16.35 0.35
C ARG A 3 11.60 -16.77 0.69
N ARG A 4 12.04 -16.18 0.46
CA ARG A 4 11.39 -16.61 0.56
C ARG A 4 11.03 -16.96 0.86
N LEU A 5 11.64 -16.32 0.58
CA LEU A 5 10.96 -16.76 0.73
C LEU A 5 10.50 -17.04 1.04
N LEU A 6 10.79 -16.41 0.66
CA LEU A 6 10.07 -16.86 0.71
C LEU A 6 9.80 -17.15 0.67
N SER A 7 10.05 -16.68 0.11
CA SER A 7 9.48 -17.18 -0.13
C SER A 7 9.22 -17.37 0.07
N ASP A 8 9.44 -16.98 -0.36
CA ASP A 8 8.90 -17.42 -0.35
C ASP A 8 8.55 -17.55 -0.02
N TYR A 9 8.67 -17.06 -0.44
CA TYR A 9 8.03 -17.41 -0.32
C TYR A 9 7.66 -17.66 -0.35
N ASN A 10 7.72 -17.42 -1.01
CA ASN A 10 7.09 -17.85 -1.17
C ASN A 10 6.67 -18.16 -1.01
N ILE A 11 6.58 -17.94 -1.28
CA ILE A 11 5.98 -18.37 -1.27
C ILE A 11 5.56 -18.72 -1.14
N GLN A 12 5.48 -18.55 -1.50
CA GLN A 12 4.93 -19.00 -1.42
C GLN A 12 4.58 -19.22 -1.31
N LYS A 13 4.66 -19.04 -1.70
CA LYS A 13 4.25 -19.27 -1.51
C LYS A 13 3.93 -19.14 -1.09
N GLU A 14 4.03 -18.77 -1.43
CA GLU A 14 3.57 -18.64 -1.03
C GLU A 14 3.01 -18.32 -0.43
N SER A 15 3.06 -17.58 -0.90
CA SER A 15 1.76 -17.07 -0.59
C SER A 15 1.43 -17.01 0.90
N THR A 16 1.97 -17.80 1.63
CA THR A 16 1.78 -17.85 3.08
C THR A 16 2.22 -16.57 3.76
N LEU A 17 3.28 -16.01 3.26
CA LEU A 17 3.80 -14.76 3.84
C LEU A 17 2.81 -13.62 3.70
N HIS A 18 2.03 -13.62 2.67
CA HIS A 18 1.03 -12.58 2.45
C HIS A 18 0.00 -12.57 3.56
N LEU A 19 -0.34 -13.73 4.07
CA LEU A 19 -1.31 -13.81 5.16
C LEU A 19 -0.79 -13.14 6.41
N VAL A 20 0.49 -13.33 6.70
CA VAL A 20 1.10 -12.70 7.87
C VAL A 20 1.00 -11.19 7.79
N LEU A 21 1.29 -10.63 6.63
CA LEU A 21 1.21 -9.19 6.46
C LEU A 21 -0.21 -8.67 6.66
N ARG A 22 -1.20 -9.40 6.19
CA ARG A 22 -2.59 -8.99 6.33
C ARG A 22 -3.07 -9.00 7.76
N LEU A 23 -2.44 -9.77 8.61
CA LEU A 23 -2.83 -9.80 10.03
C LEU A 23 -2.46 -8.52 10.77
N ARG A 24 -1.77 -7.60 10.11
CA ARG A 24 -1.38 -6.34 10.70
C ARG A 24 -2.39 -5.26 10.37
N GLY A 25 -3.69 -5.53 10.63
CA GLY A 25 -4.74 -4.55 10.46
C GLY A 25 -5.12 -4.29 9.02
N GLY A 26 -4.87 -5.25 8.13
CA GLY A 26 -5.23 -5.10 6.73
C GLY A 26 -4.30 -4.22 5.91
N VAL A 27 -3.25 -3.65 6.50
CA VAL A 27 -2.27 -2.83 5.78
C VAL A 27 -0.95 -3.59 5.71
N ALA A 28 -0.46 -3.83 4.49
CA ALA A 28 0.83 -4.47 4.28
C ALA A 28 1.89 -3.42 3.96
N MET A 29 3.06 -3.53 4.59
CA MET A 29 4.21 -2.69 4.26
C MET A 29 5.00 -3.39 3.17
N LEU A 30 5.16 -2.74 2.03
CA LEU A 30 5.85 -3.30 0.87
C LEU A 30 7.30 -2.87 0.90
N ALA A 31 8.20 -3.81 1.07
CA ALA A 31 9.61 -3.51 1.29
C ALA A 31 10.41 -3.40 0.00
N THR A 32 9.90 -3.93 -1.12
CA THR A 32 10.63 -3.93 -2.39
C THR A 32 9.70 -3.60 -3.54
N LYS A 33 10.30 -3.26 -4.68
CA LYS A 33 9.53 -3.01 -5.90
C LYS A 33 8.80 -4.27 -6.35
N ALA A 34 9.41 -5.43 -6.17
CA ALA A 34 8.77 -6.70 -6.52
C ALA A 34 7.53 -6.93 -5.68
N GLU A 35 7.60 -6.63 -4.37
CA GLU A 35 6.42 -6.75 -3.51
C GLU A 35 5.32 -5.79 -3.92
N PHE A 36 5.70 -4.58 -4.33
CA PHE A 36 4.73 -3.60 -4.83
C PHE A 36 4.03 -4.12 -6.08
N ASP A 37 4.81 -4.61 -7.04
CA ASP A 37 4.24 -5.13 -8.29
C ASP A 37 3.34 -6.33 -8.02
N ASN A 38 3.76 -7.21 -7.10
CA ASN A 38 2.97 -8.39 -6.75
C ASN A 38 1.67 -8.01 -6.06
N ALA A 39 1.70 -6.98 -5.21
CA ALA A 39 0.49 -6.52 -4.52
C ALA A 39 -0.55 -6.03 -5.52
N LEU A 40 -0.12 -5.28 -6.54
CA LEU A 40 -1.04 -4.82 -7.57
C LEU A 40 -1.62 -5.99 -8.36
N ALA A 41 -0.78 -6.97 -8.70
CA ALA A 41 -1.22 -8.13 -9.46
C ALA A 41 -2.19 -8.99 -8.65
N ASP A 42 -1.87 -9.20 -7.36
CA ASP A 42 -2.69 -10.05 -6.49
C ASP A 42 -4.06 -9.43 -6.20
N ALA A 43 -4.16 -8.11 -6.26
CA ALA A 43 -5.42 -7.42 -6.00
C ALA A 43 -6.46 -7.66 -7.10
N GLY A 44 -6.02 -8.07 -8.29
CA GLY A 44 -6.93 -8.28 -9.40
C GLY A 44 -7.62 -6.97 -9.76
N ASP A 45 -8.95 -6.93 -9.73
CA ASP A 45 -9.70 -5.73 -10.06
C ASP A 45 -10.15 -4.93 -8.84
N LYS A 46 -9.66 -5.30 -7.64
CA LYS A 46 -9.93 -4.49 -6.45
C LYS A 46 -9.14 -3.20 -6.50
N LEU A 47 -9.71 -2.16 -5.90
CA LEU A 47 -9.00 -0.90 -5.75
C LEU A 47 -7.86 -1.08 -4.76
N VAL A 48 -6.67 -0.58 -5.08
CA VAL A 48 -5.51 -0.60 -4.20
C VAL A 48 -5.16 0.84 -3.83
N VAL A 49 -5.08 1.10 -2.53
CA VAL A 49 -4.67 2.40 -2.00
C VAL A 49 -3.26 2.27 -1.47
N VAL A 50 -2.34 3.06 -2.00
CA VAL A 50 -0.93 3.03 -1.60
C VAL A 50 -0.60 4.31 -0.85
N ASP A 51 -0.16 4.15 0.41
CA ASP A 51 0.28 5.27 1.25
C ASP A 51 1.81 5.34 1.21
N PHE A 52 2.35 6.37 0.55
CA PHE A 52 3.78 6.61 0.54
C PHE A 52 4.13 7.46 1.75
N THR A 53 4.91 6.90 2.66
CA THR A 53 5.15 7.44 3.98
C THR A 53 6.64 7.49 4.31
N ALA A 54 6.99 8.14 5.42
CA ALA A 54 8.34 8.15 5.95
C ALA A 54 8.25 8.25 7.48
N SER A 55 9.20 7.63 8.18
CA SER A 55 9.17 7.61 9.64
C SER A 55 9.32 9.00 10.25
N TRP A 56 10.04 9.89 9.58
CA TRP A 56 10.30 11.26 10.07
C TRP A 56 9.17 12.23 9.72
N CYS A 57 8.17 11.79 9.01
CA CYS A 57 7.10 12.67 8.50
C CYS A 57 5.96 12.74 9.52
N GLY A 58 5.75 13.90 10.12
CA GLY A 58 4.70 14.10 11.13
C GLY A 58 3.30 13.83 10.60
N PRO A 59 2.89 14.46 9.47
CA PRO A 59 1.57 14.20 8.90
C PRO A 59 1.35 12.73 8.54
N CYS A 60 2.41 12.04 8.10
CA CYS A 60 2.33 10.61 7.80
C CYS A 60 1.97 9.82 9.04
N GLN A 61 2.59 10.16 10.16
CA GLN A 61 2.34 9.45 11.41
C GLN A 61 0.94 9.73 11.93
N ARG A 62 0.43 10.93 11.73
CA ARG A 62 -0.91 11.27 12.18
C ARG A 62 -1.99 10.54 11.39
N ILE A 63 -1.80 10.33 10.08
CA ILE A 63 -2.80 9.65 9.26
C ILE A 63 -2.71 8.13 9.38
N ALA A 64 -1.60 7.60 9.90
CA ALA A 64 -1.37 6.16 9.95
C ALA A 64 -2.49 5.39 10.67
N PRO A 65 -2.92 5.79 11.90
CA PRO A 65 -4.01 5.04 12.55
C PRO A 65 -5.34 5.16 11.81
N ILE A 66 -5.56 6.29 11.14
CA ILE A 66 -6.78 6.48 10.35
C ILE A 66 -6.76 5.55 9.15
N PHE A 67 -5.61 5.46 8.48
CA PHE A 67 -5.44 4.58 7.33
C PHE A 67 -5.64 3.11 7.73
N ALA A 68 -5.09 2.72 8.87
CA ALA A 68 -5.26 1.36 9.39
C ALA A 68 -6.72 1.06 9.71
N ALA A 69 -7.43 2.02 10.30
CA ALA A 69 -8.85 1.84 10.62
C ALA A 69 -9.68 1.68 9.35
N LEU A 70 -9.38 2.46 8.32
CA LEU A 70 -10.08 2.33 7.04
C LEU A 70 -9.85 0.96 6.42
N ALA A 71 -8.63 0.44 6.55
CA ALA A 71 -8.32 -0.89 6.02
C ALA A 71 -9.15 -1.97 6.72
N ASP A 72 -9.35 -1.82 8.02
CA ASP A 72 -10.17 -2.78 8.77
C ASP A 72 -11.65 -2.69 8.39
N GLU A 73 -12.12 -1.50 8.05
CA GLU A 73 -13.53 -1.28 7.71
C GLU A 73 -13.84 -1.67 6.28
N MET A 74 -12.91 -1.43 5.36
CA MET A 74 -13.15 -1.58 3.92
C MET A 74 -12.40 -2.79 3.39
N THR A 75 -12.93 -3.97 3.65
CA THR A 75 -12.25 -5.22 3.31
C THR A 75 -12.29 -5.55 1.81
N ASP A 76 -13.09 -4.81 1.04
CA ASP A 76 -13.14 -4.97 -0.42
C ASP A 76 -12.12 -4.07 -1.13
N VAL A 77 -11.31 -3.33 -0.39
CA VAL A 77 -10.24 -2.46 -0.90
C VAL A 77 -8.92 -2.92 -0.30
N VAL A 78 -7.87 -2.91 -1.09
CA VAL A 78 -6.53 -3.32 -0.63
C VAL A 78 -5.76 -2.08 -0.18
N PHE A 79 -5.27 -2.09 1.06
CA PHE A 79 -4.51 -0.98 1.63
C PHE A 79 -3.07 -1.42 1.85
N VAL A 80 -2.13 -0.70 1.25
CA VAL A 80 -0.70 -0.99 1.38
C VAL A 80 0.07 0.29 1.65
N LYS A 81 1.28 0.13 2.18
CA LYS A 81 2.17 1.26 2.50
C LYS A 81 3.53 1.04 1.87
N VAL A 82 4.18 2.13 1.50
CA VAL A 82 5.57 2.12 1.04
C VAL A 82 6.30 3.19 1.84
N ASP A 83 7.34 2.78 2.56
CA ASP A 83 8.24 3.72 3.23
C ASP A 83 9.28 4.14 2.21
N VAL A 84 9.33 5.45 1.90
CA VAL A 84 10.16 5.94 0.80
C VAL A 84 11.66 5.78 1.08
N ASP A 85 12.05 5.69 2.36
CA ASP A 85 13.47 5.51 2.71
C ASP A 85 13.88 4.05 2.64
N ASP A 86 12.96 3.14 2.95
CA ASP A 86 13.24 1.70 2.92
C ASP A 86 13.06 1.10 1.53
N ASN A 87 12.19 1.70 0.72
CA ASN A 87 11.86 1.19 -0.61
C ASN A 87 11.99 2.31 -1.63
N GLU A 88 13.23 2.75 -1.82
CA GLU A 88 13.52 3.90 -2.69
C GLU A 88 13.18 3.61 -4.14
N GLU A 89 13.36 2.37 -4.56
CA GLU A 89 13.09 2.01 -5.95
C GLU A 89 11.62 2.24 -6.31
N THR A 90 10.71 1.81 -5.45
CA THR A 90 9.28 2.01 -5.69
C THR A 90 8.92 3.49 -5.65
N ALA A 91 9.44 4.21 -4.65
CA ALA A 91 9.17 5.65 -4.53
C ALA A 91 9.62 6.40 -5.79
N ALA A 92 10.79 6.08 -6.30
CA ALA A 92 11.32 6.72 -7.51
C ALA A 92 10.47 6.34 -8.74
N ALA A 93 10.14 5.05 -8.86
CA ALA A 93 9.35 4.58 -10.01
C ALA A 93 7.96 5.23 -10.03
N CYS A 94 7.41 5.53 -8.86
CA CYS A 94 6.08 6.13 -8.74
C CYS A 94 6.12 7.66 -8.72
N GLY A 95 7.30 8.27 -8.78
CA GLY A 95 7.45 9.72 -8.88
C GLY A 95 7.08 10.47 -7.61
N ILE A 96 7.38 9.89 -6.44
CA ILE A 96 6.99 10.49 -5.16
C ILE A 96 7.94 11.63 -4.81
N GLN A 97 7.38 12.82 -4.56
CA GLN A 97 8.15 14.02 -4.22
C GLN A 97 7.79 14.60 -2.86
N SER A 98 6.67 14.21 -2.29
CA SER A 98 6.24 14.70 -0.99
C SER A 98 5.50 13.60 -0.26
N MET A 99 5.45 13.67 1.08
CA MET A 99 4.76 12.67 1.91
C MET A 99 3.80 13.35 2.87
N PRO A 100 2.68 12.72 3.16
CA PRO A 100 2.26 11.48 2.52
C PRO A 100 1.69 11.76 1.13
N THR A 101 1.88 10.81 0.22
CA THR A 101 1.20 10.80 -1.08
C THR A 101 0.40 9.52 -1.15
N PHE A 102 -0.84 9.62 -1.61
CA PHE A 102 -1.72 8.47 -1.77
C PHE A 102 -1.95 8.26 -3.25
N GLN A 103 -1.63 7.06 -3.72
CA GLN A 103 -1.90 6.66 -5.10
C GLN A 103 -2.93 5.54 -5.09
N PHE A 104 -3.79 5.56 -6.09
CA PHE A 104 -4.90 4.62 -6.21
C PHE A 104 -4.74 3.86 -7.53
N TYR A 105 -4.77 2.54 -7.43
CA TYR A 105 -4.57 1.67 -8.59
C TYR A 105 -5.76 0.74 -8.76
N LYS A 106 -6.13 0.49 -10.01
CA LYS A 106 -7.17 -0.47 -10.31
C LYS A 106 -6.76 -1.25 -11.54
N SER A 107 -6.78 -2.58 -11.44
CA SER A 107 -6.37 -3.47 -12.52
C SER A 107 -4.96 -3.14 -13.02
N GLY A 108 -4.07 -2.81 -12.09
CA GLY A 108 -2.67 -2.53 -12.38
C GLY A 108 -2.36 -1.13 -12.88
N ALA A 109 -3.36 -0.26 -13.04
CA ALA A 109 -3.17 1.09 -13.55
C ALA A 109 -3.51 2.13 -12.49
N LYS A 110 -2.68 3.19 -12.43
CA LYS A 110 -2.97 4.28 -11.50
C LYS A 110 -4.19 5.06 -12.00
N VAL A 111 -5.20 5.21 -11.13
CA VAL A 111 -6.42 5.94 -11.47
C VAL A 111 -6.54 7.28 -10.76
N HIS A 112 -5.77 7.49 -9.69
CA HIS A 112 -5.87 8.75 -8.92
C HIS A 112 -4.65 8.91 -8.04
N GLU A 113 -4.37 10.16 -7.66
CA GLU A 113 -3.25 10.49 -6.78
C GLU A 113 -3.50 11.84 -6.13
N PHE A 114 -3.11 11.97 -4.85
CA PHE A 114 -3.06 13.27 -4.20
C PHE A 114 -2.03 13.22 -3.07
N SER A 115 -1.60 14.41 -2.63
CA SER A 115 -0.70 14.56 -1.49
C SER A 115 -1.45 15.18 -0.33
N GLY A 116 -0.97 14.91 0.90
CA GLY A 116 -1.57 15.48 2.09
C GLY A 116 -2.31 14.45 2.92
N ALA A 117 -2.37 14.69 4.24
CA ALA A 117 -2.91 13.73 5.20
C ALA A 117 -4.36 14.08 5.54
N THR A 118 -5.29 13.79 4.64
CA THR A 118 -6.70 14.14 4.79
C THR A 118 -7.56 12.89 4.62
N LYS A 119 -8.24 12.49 5.70
CA LYS A 119 -9.12 11.32 5.67
C LYS A 119 -10.19 11.44 4.60
N GLU A 120 -10.79 12.62 4.48
CA GLU A 120 -11.90 12.84 3.55
C GLU A 120 -11.47 12.61 2.11
N LYS A 121 -10.26 13.05 1.75
CA LYS A 121 -9.76 12.81 0.39
C LYS A 121 -9.58 11.34 0.10
N ILE A 122 -9.13 10.58 1.10
CA ILE A 122 -8.95 9.13 0.94
C ILE A 122 -10.31 8.47 0.73
N THR A 123 -11.27 8.76 1.60
CA THR A 123 -12.59 8.11 1.51
C THR A 123 -13.34 8.53 0.25
N ASP A 124 -13.23 9.81 -0.15
CA ASP A 124 -13.87 10.27 -1.37
C ASP A 124 -13.29 9.58 -2.60
N ALA A 125 -11.98 9.41 -2.65
CA ALA A 125 -11.33 8.73 -3.76
C ALA A 125 -11.73 7.26 -3.81
N ILE A 126 -11.79 6.60 -2.64
CA ILE A 126 -12.22 5.20 -2.59
C ILE A 126 -13.64 5.07 -3.12
N THR A 127 -14.54 5.94 -2.68
CA THR A 127 -15.93 5.90 -3.13
C THR A 127 -16.02 6.09 -4.65
N LYS A 128 -15.20 6.99 -5.18
CA LYS A 128 -15.26 7.32 -6.60
C LYS A 128 -14.70 6.21 -7.49
N PHE A 129 -13.61 5.57 -7.06
CA PHE A 129 -12.89 4.65 -7.94
C PHE A 129 -13.10 3.17 -7.62
N LYS A 130 -13.67 2.87 -6.46
CA LYS A 130 -13.94 1.50 -6.10
C LYS A 130 -15.07 0.90 -6.95
#